data_47688830b525585dfce6147f4224867b
#
_entry.id   47688830b525585dfce6147f4224867b
#
_cell.length_a   1.000
_cell.length_b   1.000
_cell.length_c   1.000
_cell.angle_alpha   90.00
_cell.angle_beta   90.00
_cell.angle_gamma   90.00
#
_symmetry.space_group_name_H-M   'P 1'
#
loop_
_entity.id
_entity.type
_entity.pdbx_description
1 polymer ?
#
loop_
_entity_poly.entity_id
_entity_poly.type
_entity_poly.pdbx_seq_one_letter_code
_entity_poly.pdbx_strand_id
1 'polypeptide(L)'
;MSNITKKALMESLKKLMLQKPLNKITINDLTTDCGISRMAFYYHFRDIYDLVEWACLEESTKALQGKKTYETWQEGLLQIFEAVYENKPFIINAYHAVSREQIENYLFHLTHDLIMGVVLEQSKETLSLIHI
;
A
#
# COMPACT_ATOMS: atom_id res chain seq x y z
N MET A 1 -10.49 -15.28 4.51
CA MET A 1 -10.61 -15.84 3.14
C MET A 1 -10.24 -14.82 2.06
N SER A 2 -10.97 -13.69 1.98
CA SER A 2 -10.68 -12.70 0.94
C SER A 2 -9.28 -12.11 1.04
N ASN A 3 -8.71 -11.94 2.24
CA ASN A 3 -7.34 -11.45 2.41
C ASN A 3 -6.29 -12.43 1.88
N ILE A 4 -6.54 -13.72 1.97
CA ILE A 4 -5.61 -14.74 1.45
C ILE A 4 -5.51 -14.60 -0.07
N THR A 5 -6.66 -14.44 -0.74
CA THR A 5 -6.70 -14.27 -2.19
C THR A 5 -6.01 -12.96 -2.62
N LYS A 6 -6.29 -11.87 -1.93
CA LYS A 6 -5.67 -10.58 -2.20
C LYS A 6 -4.15 -10.64 -2.05
N LYS A 7 -3.67 -11.26 -0.98
CA LYS A 7 -2.23 -11.41 -0.73
C LYS A 7 -1.56 -12.29 -1.78
N ALA A 8 -2.24 -13.36 -2.21
CA ALA A 8 -1.72 -14.22 -3.27
C ALA A 8 -1.58 -13.44 -4.58
N LEU A 9 -2.57 -12.62 -4.92
CA LEU A 9 -2.52 -11.75 -6.10
C LEU A 9 -1.39 -10.73 -5.99
N MET A 10 -1.20 -10.14 -4.82
CA MET A 10 -0.12 -9.19 -4.57
C MET A 10 1.26 -9.84 -4.77
N GLU A 11 1.45 -11.05 -4.24
CA GLU A 11 2.71 -11.77 -4.38
C GLU A 11 2.99 -12.12 -5.84
N SER A 12 1.96 -12.56 -6.58
CA SER A 12 2.09 -12.83 -8.01
C SER A 12 2.45 -11.56 -8.78
N LEU A 13 1.80 -10.44 -8.46
CA LEU A 13 2.09 -9.16 -9.10
C LEU A 13 3.54 -8.75 -8.86
N LYS A 14 4.02 -8.81 -7.63
CA LYS A 14 5.41 -8.47 -7.30
C LYS A 14 6.39 -9.34 -8.07
N LYS A 15 6.12 -10.63 -8.13
CA LYS A 15 6.97 -11.58 -8.86
C LYS A 15 7.03 -11.25 -10.36
N LEU A 16 5.87 -11.01 -10.97
CA LEU A 16 5.81 -10.69 -12.40
C LEU A 16 6.44 -9.33 -12.71
N MET A 17 6.34 -8.37 -11.80
CA MET A 17 6.96 -7.06 -11.98
C MET A 17 8.48 -7.08 -11.88
N LEU A 18 9.07 -8.14 -11.37
CA LEU A 18 10.52 -8.36 -11.45
C LEU A 18 10.95 -8.79 -12.85
N GLN A 19 10.03 -9.30 -13.66
CA GLN A 19 10.32 -9.87 -14.97
C GLN A 19 9.94 -8.96 -16.12
N LYS A 20 8.89 -8.14 -15.97
CA LYS A 20 8.40 -7.30 -17.07
C LYS A 20 7.67 -6.05 -16.56
N PRO A 21 7.55 -5.02 -17.42
CA PRO A 21 6.84 -3.79 -17.07
C PRO A 21 5.38 -4.06 -16.71
N LEU A 22 4.84 -3.26 -15.79
CA LEU A 22 3.46 -3.41 -15.31
C LEU A 22 2.46 -3.35 -16.47
N ASN A 23 2.67 -2.48 -17.46
CA ASN A 23 1.76 -2.36 -18.59
C ASN A 23 1.77 -3.57 -19.53
N LYS A 24 2.67 -4.51 -19.32
CA LYS A 24 2.72 -5.78 -20.07
C LYS A 24 2.16 -6.95 -19.27
N ILE A 25 1.79 -6.73 -18.02
CA ILE A 25 1.20 -7.76 -17.17
C ILE A 25 -0.31 -7.72 -17.36
N THR A 26 -0.91 -8.88 -17.65
CA THR A 26 -2.35 -9.01 -17.84
C THR A 26 -2.98 -9.65 -16.61
N ILE A 27 -4.29 -9.46 -16.47
CA ILE A 27 -5.06 -10.14 -15.41
C ILE A 27 -4.92 -11.66 -15.57
N ASN A 28 -4.89 -12.14 -16.81
CA ASN A 28 -4.71 -13.55 -17.09
C ASN A 28 -3.38 -14.09 -16.60
N ASP A 29 -2.31 -13.29 -16.73
CA ASP A 29 -0.98 -13.65 -16.19
C ASP A 29 -1.06 -13.86 -14.68
N LEU A 30 -1.71 -12.93 -13.98
CA LEU A 30 -1.85 -12.98 -12.52
C LEU A 30 -2.68 -14.20 -12.08
N THR A 31 -3.83 -14.38 -12.70
CA THR A 31 -4.75 -15.46 -12.31
C THR A 31 -4.17 -16.83 -12.61
N THR A 32 -3.44 -16.95 -13.72
CA THR A 32 -2.75 -18.20 -14.06
C THR A 32 -1.65 -18.49 -13.04
N ASP A 33 -0.89 -17.49 -12.66
CA ASP A 33 0.20 -17.65 -11.68
C ASP A 33 -0.34 -18.03 -10.30
N CYS A 34 -1.45 -17.43 -9.88
CA CYS A 34 -2.09 -17.71 -8.59
C CYS A 34 -2.94 -18.97 -8.59
N GLY A 35 -3.37 -19.43 -9.74
CA GLY A 35 -4.31 -20.56 -9.83
C GLY A 35 -5.74 -20.20 -9.46
N ILE A 36 -6.16 -18.95 -9.75
CA ILE A 36 -7.54 -18.49 -9.50
C ILE A 36 -8.21 -18.10 -10.81
N SER A 37 -9.54 -17.91 -10.78
CA SER A 37 -10.30 -17.50 -11.96
C SER A 37 -10.26 -15.99 -12.15
N ARG A 38 -10.54 -15.53 -13.39
CA ARG A 38 -10.71 -14.09 -13.66
C ARG A 38 -11.83 -13.50 -12.82
N MET A 39 -12.90 -14.26 -12.60
CA MET A 39 -14.02 -13.82 -11.78
C MET A 39 -13.58 -13.55 -10.34
N ALA A 40 -12.71 -14.38 -9.78
CA ALA A 40 -12.16 -14.18 -8.44
C ALA A 40 -11.34 -12.89 -8.38
N PHE A 41 -10.57 -12.58 -9.42
CA PHE A 41 -9.85 -11.32 -9.49
C PHE A 41 -10.82 -10.14 -9.45
N TYR A 42 -11.82 -10.13 -10.34
CA TYR A 42 -12.77 -9.01 -10.44
C TYR A 42 -13.69 -8.88 -9.23
N TYR A 43 -13.79 -9.92 -8.43
CA TYR A 43 -14.49 -9.82 -7.16
C TYR A 43 -13.78 -8.86 -6.18
N HIS A 44 -12.44 -8.81 -6.24
CA HIS A 44 -11.64 -8.02 -5.32
C HIS A 44 -11.14 -6.71 -5.90
N PHE A 45 -10.84 -6.67 -7.19
CA PHE A 45 -10.20 -5.51 -7.83
C PHE A 45 -10.83 -5.20 -9.17
N ARG A 46 -10.89 -3.90 -9.50
CA ARG A 46 -11.43 -3.46 -10.79
C ARG A 46 -10.46 -3.74 -11.93
N ASP A 47 -9.16 -3.55 -11.65
CA ASP A 47 -8.09 -3.73 -12.63
C ASP A 47 -6.76 -3.94 -11.90
N ILE A 48 -5.69 -4.06 -12.66
CA ILE A 48 -4.34 -4.28 -12.10
C ILE A 48 -3.88 -3.06 -11.29
N TYR A 49 -4.24 -1.85 -11.70
CA TYR A 49 -3.84 -0.64 -10.99
C TYR A 49 -4.49 -0.56 -9.61
N ASP A 50 -5.71 -1.04 -9.50
CA ASP A 50 -6.40 -1.16 -8.21
C ASP A 50 -5.65 -2.12 -7.27
N LEU A 51 -5.16 -3.23 -7.81
CA LEU A 51 -4.32 -4.17 -7.07
C LEU A 51 -2.99 -3.53 -6.64
N VAL A 52 -2.36 -2.75 -7.52
CA VAL A 52 -1.10 -2.04 -7.20
C VAL A 52 -1.34 -1.08 -6.04
N GLU A 53 -2.42 -0.32 -6.09
CA GLU A 53 -2.78 0.62 -5.01
C GLU A 53 -2.98 -0.12 -3.69
N TRP A 54 -3.73 -1.21 -3.73
CA TRP A 54 -3.96 -2.02 -2.53
C TRP A 54 -2.65 -2.56 -1.96
N ALA A 55 -1.75 -3.05 -2.83
CA ALA A 55 -0.46 -3.59 -2.42
C ALA A 55 0.40 -2.50 -1.74
N CYS A 56 0.41 -1.30 -2.29
CA CYS A 56 1.14 -0.17 -1.71
C CYS A 56 0.56 0.23 -0.35
N LEU A 57 -0.77 0.26 -0.23
CA LEU A 57 -1.43 0.59 1.03
C LEU A 57 -1.15 -0.48 2.10
N GLU A 58 -1.12 -1.75 1.73
CA GLU A 58 -0.78 -2.83 2.66
C GLU A 58 0.62 -2.68 3.21
N GLU A 59 1.61 -2.42 2.35
CA GLU A 59 2.99 -2.22 2.78
C GLU A 59 3.14 -0.99 3.67
N SER A 60 2.44 0.10 3.33
CA SER A 60 2.46 1.33 4.13
C SER A 60 1.82 1.12 5.50
N THR A 61 0.69 0.42 5.54
CA THR A 61 0.00 0.12 6.79
C THR A 61 0.90 -0.69 7.73
N LYS A 62 1.61 -1.67 7.19
CA LYS A 62 2.58 -2.45 7.97
C LYS A 62 3.69 -1.56 8.51
N ALA A 63 4.25 -0.69 7.66
CA ALA A 63 5.36 0.18 8.05
C ALA A 63 4.94 1.15 9.15
N LEU A 64 3.70 1.64 9.12
CA LEU A 64 3.18 2.61 10.09
C LEU A 64 2.56 1.98 11.33
N GLN A 65 2.44 0.66 11.38
CA GLN A 65 1.76 -0.01 12.49
C GLN A 65 2.43 0.33 13.83
N GLY A 66 1.66 0.93 14.75
CA GLY A 66 2.17 1.37 16.04
C GLY A 66 3.08 2.60 16.00
N LYS A 67 3.17 3.28 14.85
CA LYS A 67 4.09 4.42 14.64
C LYS A 67 3.38 5.71 14.24
N LYS A 68 2.10 5.86 14.60
CA LYS A 68 1.29 7.04 14.25
C LYS A 68 1.11 7.98 15.45
N THR A 69 2.11 8.08 16.33
CA THR A 69 2.07 8.96 17.50
C THR A 69 3.11 10.05 17.37
N TYR A 70 3.00 11.07 18.20
CA TYR A 70 3.97 12.16 18.23
C TYR A 70 5.39 11.64 18.47
N GLU A 71 5.54 10.62 19.33
CA GLU A 71 6.86 10.08 19.66
C GLU A 71 7.38 9.09 18.60
N THR A 72 6.50 8.48 17.81
CA THR A 72 6.88 7.38 16.92
C THR A 72 6.76 7.70 15.43
N TRP A 73 6.19 8.85 15.05
CA TRP A 73 5.93 9.15 13.64
C TRP A 73 7.20 9.18 12.78
N GLN A 74 8.34 9.62 13.38
CA GLN A 74 9.60 9.65 12.65
C GLN A 74 10.10 8.24 12.33
N GLU A 75 9.92 7.30 13.25
CA GLU A 75 10.24 5.89 13.02
C GLU A 75 9.34 5.32 11.93
N GLY A 76 8.05 5.65 11.96
CA GLY A 76 7.10 5.22 10.93
C GLY A 76 7.49 5.72 9.56
N LEU A 77 7.88 6.98 9.45
CA LEU A 77 8.32 7.57 8.19
C LEU A 77 9.60 6.89 7.69
N LEU A 78 10.55 6.65 8.58
CA LEU A 78 11.79 5.92 8.24
C LEU A 78 11.47 4.52 7.72
N GLN A 79 10.56 3.82 8.37
CA GLN A 79 10.16 2.47 7.94
C GLN A 79 9.50 2.48 6.56
N ILE A 80 8.76 3.54 6.21
CA ILE A 80 8.21 3.69 4.85
C ILE A 80 9.35 3.81 3.85
N PHE A 81 10.35 4.63 4.11
CA PHE A 81 11.50 4.76 3.22
C PHE A 81 12.26 3.44 3.08
N GLU A 82 12.42 2.71 4.16
CA GLU A 82 13.06 1.39 4.13
C GLU A 82 12.24 0.39 3.31
N ALA A 83 10.91 0.40 3.45
CA ALA A 83 10.04 -0.47 2.67
C ALA A 83 10.10 -0.14 1.18
N VAL A 84 10.15 1.15 0.83
CA VAL A 84 10.32 1.59 -0.56
C VAL A 84 11.64 1.08 -1.11
N TYR A 85 12.71 1.19 -0.35
CA TYR A 85 14.03 0.74 -0.78
C TYR A 85 14.06 -0.79 -0.98
N GLU A 86 13.48 -1.54 -0.06
CA GLU A 86 13.42 -3.00 -0.15
C GLU A 86 12.57 -3.47 -1.33
N ASN A 87 11.54 -2.71 -1.69
CA ASN A 87 10.65 -3.01 -2.80
C ASN A 87 10.96 -2.19 -4.05
N LYS A 88 12.20 -1.74 -4.19
CA LYS A 88 12.62 -0.82 -5.25
C LYS A 88 12.19 -1.25 -6.66
N PRO A 89 12.41 -2.50 -7.11
CA PRO A 89 11.98 -2.89 -8.46
C PRO A 89 10.47 -2.74 -8.65
N PHE A 90 9.68 -3.11 -7.66
CA PHE A 90 8.23 -2.96 -7.70
C PHE A 90 7.84 -1.48 -7.78
N ILE A 91 8.43 -0.64 -6.93
CA ILE A 91 8.09 0.80 -6.86
C ILE A 91 8.45 1.51 -8.17
N ILE A 92 9.63 1.24 -8.72
CA ILE A 92 10.06 1.87 -9.97
C ILE A 92 9.14 1.44 -11.12
N ASN A 93 8.82 0.16 -11.21
CA ASN A 93 7.94 -0.36 -12.25
C ASN A 93 6.54 0.27 -12.13
N ALA A 94 5.99 0.33 -10.93
CA ALA A 94 4.70 0.96 -10.68
C ALA A 94 4.73 2.45 -11.02
N TYR A 95 5.78 3.15 -10.64
CA TYR A 95 5.93 4.59 -10.91
C TYR A 95 5.86 4.89 -12.41
N HIS A 96 6.48 4.05 -13.24
CA HIS A 96 6.48 4.26 -14.69
C HIS A 96 5.14 3.94 -15.36
N ALA A 97 4.28 3.17 -14.70
CA ALA A 97 3.03 2.70 -15.31
C ALA A 97 1.78 3.43 -14.81
N VAL A 98 1.81 3.99 -13.58
CA VAL A 98 0.65 4.68 -13.02
C VAL A 98 0.71 6.18 -13.35
N SER A 99 -0.45 6.84 -13.32
CA SER A 99 -0.50 8.27 -13.59
C SER A 99 0.02 9.07 -12.40
N ARG A 100 0.45 10.31 -12.69
CA ARG A 100 0.87 11.24 -11.65
C ARG A 100 -0.23 11.47 -10.62
N GLU A 101 -1.47 11.56 -11.08
CA GLU A 101 -2.63 11.76 -10.20
C GLU A 101 -2.78 10.60 -9.20
N GLN A 102 -2.60 9.36 -9.66
CA GLN A 102 -2.67 8.19 -8.77
C GLN A 102 -1.57 8.22 -7.73
N ILE A 103 -0.35 8.62 -8.10
CA ILE A 103 0.77 8.75 -7.18
C ILE A 103 0.48 9.83 -6.15
N GLU A 104 0.00 10.98 -6.58
CA GLU A 104 -0.34 12.10 -5.69
C GLU A 104 -1.43 11.70 -4.71
N ASN A 105 -2.46 11.02 -5.16
CA ASN A 105 -3.55 10.53 -4.30
C ASN A 105 -3.02 9.55 -3.25
N TYR A 106 -2.17 8.62 -3.65
CA TYR A 106 -1.58 7.66 -2.73
C TYR A 106 -0.74 8.35 -1.65
N LEU A 107 0.14 9.28 -2.07
CA LEU A 107 0.98 10.02 -1.13
C LEU A 107 0.15 10.90 -0.20
N PHE A 108 -0.93 11.50 -0.72
CA PHE A 108 -1.84 12.29 0.11
C PHE A 108 -2.47 11.44 1.19
N HIS A 109 -3.01 10.27 0.84
CA HIS A 109 -3.65 9.39 1.81
C HIS A 109 -2.67 8.89 2.86
N LEU A 110 -1.46 8.53 2.45
CA LEU A 110 -0.42 8.06 3.37
C LEU A 110 -0.03 9.15 4.37
N THR A 111 0.25 10.36 3.87
CA THR A 111 0.65 11.49 4.70
C THR A 111 -0.49 11.92 5.62
N HIS A 112 -1.72 12.00 5.09
CA HIS A 112 -2.91 12.34 5.86
C HIS A 112 -3.11 11.37 7.02
N ASP A 113 -2.99 10.08 6.76
CA ASP A 113 -3.20 9.04 7.75
C ASP A 113 -2.19 9.16 8.90
N LEU A 114 -0.92 9.42 8.59
CA LEU A 114 0.12 9.61 9.57
C LEU A 114 -0.12 10.88 10.40
N ILE A 115 -0.40 11.99 9.75
CA ILE A 115 -0.64 13.28 10.42
C ILE A 115 -1.88 13.20 11.31
N MET A 116 -2.97 12.60 10.82
CA MET A 116 -4.20 12.48 11.60
C MET A 116 -4.00 11.59 12.82
N GLY A 117 -3.18 10.57 12.71
CA GLY A 117 -2.83 9.75 13.87
C GLY A 117 -2.18 10.56 14.98
N VAL A 118 -1.22 11.41 14.62
CA VAL A 118 -0.53 12.29 15.57
C VAL A 118 -1.51 13.33 16.15
N VAL A 119 -2.31 13.98 15.28
CA VAL A 119 -3.26 15.02 15.70
C VAL A 119 -4.30 14.45 16.67
N LEU A 120 -4.85 13.29 16.38
CA LEU A 120 -5.88 12.69 17.25
C LEU A 120 -5.29 12.31 18.61
N GLU A 121 -4.07 11.78 18.64
CA GLU A 121 -3.39 11.47 19.89
C GLU A 121 -3.17 12.73 20.73
N GLN A 122 -2.64 13.79 20.12
CA GLN A 122 -2.40 15.06 20.83
C GLN A 122 -3.69 15.70 21.31
N SER A 123 -4.77 15.57 20.55
CA SER A 123 -6.10 16.06 20.95
C SER A 123 -6.60 15.33 22.20
N LYS A 124 -6.41 14.01 22.26
CA LYS A 124 -6.81 13.21 23.42
C LYS A 124 -6.02 13.62 24.66
N GLU A 125 -4.73 13.84 24.55
CA GLU A 125 -3.89 14.28 25.65
C GLU A 125 -4.31 15.67 26.15
N THR A 126 -4.59 16.59 25.24
CA THR A 126 -5.04 17.94 25.57
C THR A 126 -6.37 17.90 26.32
N LEU A 127 -7.33 17.12 25.82
CA LEU A 127 -8.63 16.96 26.48
C LEU A 127 -8.50 16.34 27.85
N SER A 128 -7.62 15.37 28.01
CA SER A 128 -7.34 14.74 29.30
C SER A 128 -6.84 15.78 30.33
N LEU A 129 -5.91 16.65 29.90
CA LEU A 129 -5.38 17.73 30.75
C LEU A 129 -6.47 18.75 31.13
N ILE A 130 -7.36 19.07 30.20
CA ILE A 130 -8.44 20.01 30.45
C ILE A 130 -9.46 19.47 31.46
N HIS A 131 -9.71 18.18 31.46
CA HIS A 131 -10.68 17.56 32.33
C HIS A 131 -10.15 17.21 33.73
N ILE A 132 -8.87 17.38 33.95
CA ILE A 132 -8.29 17.22 35.28
C ILE A 132 -8.53 18.49 36.08
#